data_2210f9274fb8f0b5ea8991ac0635acdf
#
_entry.id   2210f9274fb8f0b5ea8991ac0635acdf
#
_cell.length_a   1.000
_cell.length_b   1.000
_cell.length_c   1.000
_cell.angle_alpha   90.00
_cell.angle_beta   90.00
_cell.angle_gamma   90.00
#
_symmetry.space_group_name_H-M   'P 1'
#
loop_
_entity.id
_entity.type
_entity.pdbx_description
1 polymer ?
#
loop_
_entity_poly.entity_id
_entity_poly.type
_entity_poly.pdbx_seq_one_letter_code
_entity_poly.pdbx_strand_id
1 'polypeptide(L)'
;MTSAFDLVLGGVPRFAAEAPWAQRLIERHARRLSPQTRTDVWARRPVVADAAGTAPHVLVHADPEAYLPPAAAVRLLETLDRAPLALPVTNEPWCEEARFAPSFAYHTPSLLEEAAAQIAAAAGAARPLREPRSPVFAARREVLESLDRDLPLDRVPEEVGRRGLEVLLEPASYLHRYGEMDGQARADLVGKVPPGARSVLDVGCSRGATARLLRSAGVSRVVGVEPDPGDASVAARACDLVLPFALEAVSEEFPGEFDAILFGDVLEHLPDPSDALARVRPWLSSQGVVVASVPNLGHWSIVSELLEGRFDYIPYSILSGTHIRFFTRATLTDLFEACGYRVESIDVVTFPTSPAGALRLEKLRRLPGASADLEVVEFLAVAKPRSDE
;
A
#
# COMPACT_ATOMS: atom_id res chain seq x y z
N MET A 1 31.45 0.46 -13.77
CA MET A 1 31.64 1.16 -12.47
C MET A 1 30.57 2.22 -12.43
N THR A 2 29.65 2.20 -11.46
CA THR A 2 28.63 3.24 -11.29
C THR A 2 29.33 4.56 -11.07
N SER A 3 29.03 5.58 -11.87
CA SER A 3 29.57 6.92 -11.67
C SER A 3 29.17 7.45 -10.28
N ALA A 4 30.02 8.30 -9.70
CA ALA A 4 29.70 8.94 -8.41
C ALA A 4 28.38 9.71 -8.50
N PHE A 5 27.53 9.61 -7.48
CA PHE A 5 26.27 10.31 -7.40
C PHE A 5 25.99 10.79 -5.98
N ASP A 6 25.16 11.83 -5.87
CA ASP A 6 24.59 12.30 -4.63
C ASP A 6 23.12 11.83 -4.54
N LEU A 7 22.63 11.58 -3.33
CA LEU A 7 21.29 11.08 -3.07
C LEU A 7 20.48 12.07 -2.26
N VAL A 8 19.30 12.42 -2.75
CA VAL A 8 18.31 13.22 -2.01
C VAL A 8 17.12 12.32 -1.70
N LEU A 9 16.84 12.16 -0.41
CA LEU A 9 15.68 11.43 0.09
C LEU A 9 14.73 12.41 0.76
N GLY A 10 13.41 12.23 0.58
CA GLY A 10 12.47 13.09 1.27
C GLY A 10 11.05 13.01 0.73
N GLY A 11 10.26 13.97 1.15
CA GLY A 11 8.86 14.12 0.79
C GLY A 11 7.97 14.25 2.02
N VAL A 12 6.70 14.55 1.78
CA VAL A 12 5.68 14.62 2.83
C VAL A 12 4.86 13.33 2.75
N PRO A 13 4.99 12.40 3.73
CA PRO A 13 4.15 11.21 3.74
C PRO A 13 2.70 11.62 4.00
N ARG A 14 1.77 10.90 3.40
CA ARG A 14 0.32 11.15 3.56
C ARG A 14 -0.12 10.95 5.00
N PHE A 15 0.47 9.97 5.67
CA PHE A 15 0.16 9.61 7.05
C PHE A 15 1.35 9.98 7.95
N ALA A 16 1.26 11.12 8.65
CA ALA A 16 2.32 11.62 9.50
C ALA A 16 2.73 10.64 10.63
N ALA A 17 1.80 9.80 11.11
CA ALA A 17 2.07 8.77 12.09
C ALA A 17 2.95 7.63 11.55
N GLU A 18 2.89 7.35 10.26
CA GLU A 18 3.63 6.30 9.56
C GLU A 18 4.97 6.79 8.98
N ALA A 19 5.13 8.10 8.90
CA ALA A 19 6.31 8.76 8.33
C ALA A 19 7.65 8.18 8.83
N PRO A 20 7.87 8.00 10.15
CA PRO A 20 9.12 7.46 10.66
C PRO A 20 9.39 6.03 10.18
N TRP A 21 8.33 5.28 9.87
CA TRP A 21 8.43 3.91 9.41
C TRP A 21 8.76 3.83 7.91
N ALA A 22 8.03 4.54 7.06
CA ALA A 22 8.30 4.64 5.62
C ALA A 22 9.70 5.22 5.37
N GLN A 23 10.08 6.26 6.10
CA GLN A 23 11.41 6.83 6.08
C GLN A 23 12.48 5.76 6.39
N ARG A 24 12.32 4.97 7.46
CA ARG A 24 13.28 3.91 7.80
C ARG A 24 13.39 2.84 6.72
N LEU A 25 12.29 2.51 6.04
CA LEU A 25 12.32 1.57 4.92
C LEU A 25 13.16 2.13 3.76
N ILE A 26 12.87 3.34 3.32
CA ILE A 26 13.62 4.02 2.24
C ILE A 26 15.10 4.15 2.62
N GLU A 27 15.39 4.58 3.85
CA GLU A 27 16.76 4.68 4.35
C GLU A 27 17.49 3.34 4.36
N ARG A 28 16.82 2.28 4.75
CA ARG A 28 17.38 0.93 4.74
C ARG A 28 17.76 0.48 3.34
N HIS A 29 16.91 0.77 2.33
CA HIS A 29 17.20 0.46 0.94
C HIS A 29 18.26 1.38 0.36
N ALA A 30 18.22 2.67 0.67
CA ALA A 30 19.23 3.63 0.26
C ALA A 30 20.64 3.31 0.78
N ARG A 31 20.76 2.61 1.92
CA ARG A 31 22.08 2.11 2.44
C ARG A 31 22.74 1.09 1.52
N ARG A 32 21.98 0.44 0.62
CA ARG A 32 22.55 -0.47 -0.40
C ARG A 32 23.13 0.29 -1.59
N LEU A 33 22.80 1.57 -1.71
CA LEU A 33 23.43 2.49 -2.64
C LEU A 33 24.65 3.12 -1.96
N SER A 34 25.67 3.47 -2.72
CA SER A 34 26.87 4.10 -2.18
C SER A 34 26.98 5.54 -2.70
N PRO A 35 26.11 6.47 -2.23
CA PRO A 35 26.15 7.85 -2.67
C PRO A 35 27.40 8.54 -2.12
N GLN A 36 27.89 9.54 -2.85
CA GLN A 36 28.98 10.41 -2.39
C GLN A 36 28.51 11.31 -1.25
N THR A 37 27.32 11.88 -1.36
CA THR A 37 26.61 12.55 -0.28
C THR A 37 25.15 12.09 -0.23
N ARG A 38 24.56 12.22 0.97
CA ARG A 38 23.13 11.93 1.19
C ARG A 38 22.51 13.12 1.90
N THR A 39 21.39 13.60 1.35
CA THR A 39 20.58 14.68 1.93
C THR A 39 19.18 14.14 2.25
N ASP A 40 18.76 14.22 3.50
CA ASP A 40 17.45 13.80 3.97
C ASP A 40 16.56 15.02 4.20
N VAL A 41 15.41 15.08 3.51
CA VAL A 41 14.43 16.17 3.59
C VAL A 41 13.04 15.57 3.82
N TRP A 42 12.64 15.51 5.10
CA TRP A 42 11.36 14.95 5.52
C TRP A 42 10.43 16.03 6.06
N ALA A 43 9.13 15.76 6.04
CA ALA A 43 8.07 16.67 6.51
C ALA A 43 7.95 17.99 5.73
N ARG A 44 8.65 18.15 4.62
CA ARG A 44 8.46 19.23 3.66
C ARG A 44 8.74 18.80 2.23
N ARG A 45 8.24 19.57 1.28
CA ARG A 45 8.54 19.35 -0.15
C ARG A 45 9.99 19.75 -0.43
N PRO A 46 10.84 18.83 -0.93
CA PRO A 46 12.23 19.17 -1.23
C PRO A 46 12.33 20.07 -2.47
N VAL A 47 13.34 20.92 -2.48
CA VAL A 47 13.63 21.88 -3.58
C VAL A 47 15.02 21.61 -4.18
N VAL A 48 15.32 22.24 -5.32
CA VAL A 48 16.62 22.08 -6.01
C VAL A 48 17.81 22.38 -5.10
N ALA A 49 17.71 23.36 -4.19
CA ALA A 49 18.78 23.67 -3.23
C ALA A 49 19.14 22.49 -2.32
N ASP A 50 18.22 21.56 -2.06
CA ASP A 50 18.46 20.36 -1.25
C ASP A 50 19.34 19.33 -1.98
N ALA A 51 19.46 19.45 -3.31
CA ALA A 51 20.32 18.57 -4.12
C ALA A 51 21.78 19.06 -4.20
N ALA A 52 22.19 19.93 -3.28
CA ALA A 52 23.58 20.40 -3.21
C ALA A 52 24.55 19.23 -2.94
N GLY A 53 25.74 19.28 -3.58
CA GLY A 53 26.75 18.24 -3.48
C GLY A 53 27.84 18.40 -4.53
N THR A 54 28.68 17.39 -4.72
CA THR A 54 29.83 17.47 -5.62
C THR A 54 29.88 16.35 -6.68
N ALA A 55 29.04 15.32 -6.54
CA ALA A 55 28.98 14.25 -7.54
C ALA A 55 28.37 14.77 -8.86
N PRO A 56 28.80 14.24 -10.02
CA PRO A 56 28.30 14.66 -11.33
C PRO A 56 26.82 14.30 -11.54
N HIS A 57 26.31 13.33 -10.82
CA HIS A 57 24.94 12.84 -10.91
C HIS A 57 24.21 12.98 -9.58
N VAL A 58 22.90 13.17 -9.64
CA VAL A 58 22.02 13.24 -8.48
C VAL A 58 20.86 12.25 -8.68
N LEU A 59 20.64 11.41 -7.70
CA LEU A 59 19.43 10.58 -7.60
C LEU A 59 18.47 11.23 -6.60
N VAL A 60 17.30 11.60 -7.07
CA VAL A 60 16.22 12.15 -6.25
C VAL A 60 15.18 11.08 -6.00
N HIS A 61 14.84 10.85 -4.75
CA HIS A 61 13.76 9.98 -4.31
C HIS A 61 12.89 10.74 -3.30
N ALA A 62 11.97 11.54 -3.82
CA ALA A 62 11.13 12.45 -3.06
C ALA A 62 9.68 11.95 -2.92
N ASP A 63 9.45 10.64 -3.06
CA ASP A 63 8.19 9.97 -2.76
C ASP A 63 8.39 8.97 -1.62
N PRO A 64 7.86 9.24 -0.41
CA PRO A 64 8.01 8.35 0.73
C PRO A 64 7.18 7.05 0.62
N GLU A 65 6.28 6.98 -0.36
CA GLU A 65 5.43 5.80 -0.62
C GLU A 65 5.96 4.94 -1.76
N ALA A 66 7.11 5.31 -2.34
CA ALA A 66 7.69 4.57 -3.44
C ALA A 66 8.92 3.75 -3.00
N TYR A 67 9.14 2.64 -3.68
CA TYR A 67 10.31 1.80 -3.53
C TYR A 67 11.04 1.68 -4.87
N LEU A 68 12.27 2.17 -4.92
CA LEU A 68 13.18 2.01 -6.05
C LEU A 68 14.23 0.95 -5.71
N PRO A 69 14.19 -0.25 -6.32
CA PRO A 69 15.19 -1.28 -6.10
C PRO A 69 16.61 -0.76 -6.42
N PRO A 70 17.66 -1.16 -5.67
CA PRO A 70 19.02 -0.70 -5.91
C PRO A 70 19.52 -0.91 -7.35
N ALA A 71 19.20 -2.06 -7.94
CA ALA A 71 19.56 -2.34 -9.33
C ALA A 71 18.84 -1.42 -10.34
N ALA A 72 17.59 -1.04 -10.05
CA ALA A 72 16.83 -0.08 -10.86
C ALA A 72 17.43 1.34 -10.74
N ALA A 73 17.85 1.73 -9.53
CA ALA A 73 18.54 3.02 -9.30
C ALA A 73 19.85 3.11 -10.10
N VAL A 74 20.62 2.03 -10.13
CA VAL A 74 21.87 1.98 -10.93
C VAL A 74 21.58 2.18 -12.41
N ARG A 75 20.58 1.48 -12.97
CA ARG A 75 20.21 1.64 -14.39
C ARG A 75 19.74 3.05 -14.70
N LEU A 76 18.99 3.66 -13.79
CA LEU A 76 18.54 5.03 -13.95
C LEU A 76 19.71 6.02 -14.02
N LEU A 77 20.73 5.82 -13.18
CA LEU A 77 21.96 6.62 -13.21
C LEU A 77 22.79 6.39 -14.49
N GLU A 78 22.87 5.15 -14.97
CA GLU A 78 23.57 4.82 -16.22
C GLU A 78 22.91 5.44 -17.46
N THR A 79 21.58 5.68 -17.40
CA THR A 79 20.86 6.37 -18.49
C THR A 79 21.32 7.82 -18.65
N LEU A 80 21.94 8.43 -17.64
CA LEU A 80 22.48 9.78 -17.71
C LEU A 80 23.68 9.92 -18.65
N ASP A 81 24.31 8.83 -19.08
CA ASP A 81 25.31 8.88 -20.15
C ASP A 81 24.69 9.31 -21.51
N ARG A 82 23.35 9.13 -21.64
CA ARG A 82 22.60 9.37 -22.88
C ARG A 82 21.73 10.63 -22.82
N ALA A 83 21.23 11.00 -21.65
CA ALA A 83 20.36 12.17 -21.46
C ALA A 83 20.67 12.91 -20.16
N PRO A 84 20.31 14.20 -20.06
CA PRO A 84 20.53 15.00 -18.86
C PRO A 84 19.64 14.61 -17.69
N LEU A 85 18.51 13.93 -17.94
CA LEU A 85 17.57 13.47 -16.93
C LEU A 85 16.88 12.16 -17.34
N ALA A 86 16.64 11.27 -16.37
CA ALA A 86 15.99 9.98 -16.59
C ALA A 86 14.95 9.68 -15.51
N LEU A 87 13.82 9.07 -15.93
CA LEU A 87 12.72 8.63 -15.06
C LEU A 87 12.54 7.11 -15.12
N PRO A 88 12.12 6.49 -14.01
CA PRO A 88 11.73 5.08 -13.98
C PRO A 88 10.33 4.86 -14.55
N VAL A 89 10.02 3.62 -14.94
CA VAL A 89 8.62 3.17 -15.09
C VAL A 89 8.04 2.78 -13.73
N THR A 90 6.72 2.89 -13.57
CA THR A 90 6.04 2.65 -12.29
C THR A 90 4.62 2.11 -12.48
N ASN A 91 4.12 1.36 -11.49
CA ASN A 91 2.73 0.87 -11.45
C ASN A 91 1.71 2.01 -11.32
N GLU A 92 2.05 3.08 -10.60
CA GLU A 92 1.21 4.27 -10.41
C GLU A 92 1.96 5.53 -10.86
N PRO A 93 1.91 5.86 -12.16
CA PRO A 93 2.71 6.93 -12.71
C PRO A 93 2.16 8.32 -12.39
N TRP A 94 3.07 9.29 -12.29
CA TRP A 94 2.75 10.72 -12.31
C TRP A 94 2.56 11.25 -13.75
N CYS A 95 2.96 10.46 -14.74
CA CYS A 95 2.65 10.65 -16.16
C CYS A 95 2.32 9.30 -16.80
N GLU A 96 1.29 9.27 -17.65
CA GLU A 96 0.77 8.02 -18.21
C GLU A 96 1.80 7.25 -19.05
N GLU A 97 2.72 7.97 -19.70
CA GLU A 97 3.79 7.36 -20.50
C GLU A 97 4.75 6.49 -19.67
N ALA A 98 4.85 6.72 -18.34
CA ALA A 98 5.67 5.94 -17.43
C ALA A 98 4.94 4.73 -16.82
N ARG A 99 3.65 4.51 -17.16
CA ARG A 99 2.85 3.42 -16.61
C ARG A 99 3.41 2.05 -17.00
N PHE A 100 3.57 1.20 -16.00
CA PHE A 100 3.87 -0.20 -16.16
C PHE A 100 3.09 -1.01 -15.12
N ALA A 101 2.22 -1.91 -15.58
CA ALA A 101 1.45 -2.79 -14.70
C ALA A 101 2.12 -4.18 -14.69
N PRO A 102 2.69 -4.62 -13.54
CA PRO A 102 3.18 -5.98 -13.40
C PRO A 102 2.04 -6.99 -13.56
N SER A 103 2.32 -8.12 -14.20
CA SER A 103 1.34 -9.19 -14.43
C SER A 103 1.16 -10.13 -13.22
N PHE A 104 1.86 -9.89 -12.12
CA PHE A 104 1.82 -10.69 -10.89
C PHE A 104 1.99 -9.79 -9.66
N ALA A 105 1.48 -10.28 -8.52
CA ALA A 105 1.62 -9.59 -7.25
C ALA A 105 2.93 -9.95 -6.54
N TYR A 106 3.41 -9.04 -5.72
CA TYR A 106 4.54 -9.23 -4.82
C TYR A 106 4.24 -8.53 -3.49
N HIS A 107 4.49 -9.25 -2.39
CA HIS A 107 4.10 -8.82 -1.04
C HIS A 107 5.30 -8.62 -0.12
N THR A 108 6.52 -8.71 -0.65
CA THR A 108 7.76 -8.53 0.11
C THR A 108 8.80 -7.77 -0.71
N PRO A 109 9.77 -7.10 -0.05
CA PRO A 109 10.83 -6.38 -0.75
C PRO A 109 11.67 -7.28 -1.68
N SER A 110 11.94 -8.53 -1.29
CA SER A 110 12.75 -9.43 -2.12
C SER A 110 12.01 -9.86 -3.39
N LEU A 111 10.69 -10.11 -3.30
CA LEU A 111 9.87 -10.39 -4.48
C LEU A 111 9.73 -9.18 -5.39
N LEU A 112 9.70 -7.98 -4.82
CA LEU A 112 9.72 -6.76 -5.61
C LEU A 112 11.04 -6.59 -6.37
N GLU A 113 12.18 -6.90 -5.72
CA GLU A 113 13.49 -6.88 -6.40
C GLU A 113 13.56 -7.92 -7.53
N GLU A 114 13.01 -9.11 -7.34
CA GLU A 114 12.89 -10.12 -8.39
C GLU A 114 11.99 -9.65 -9.54
N ALA A 115 10.85 -9.06 -9.22
CA ALA A 115 9.94 -8.48 -10.22
C ALA A 115 10.63 -7.40 -11.04
N ALA A 116 11.33 -6.49 -10.39
CA ALA A 116 12.09 -5.43 -11.06
C ALA A 116 13.20 -5.99 -11.95
N ALA A 117 13.86 -7.09 -11.54
CA ALA A 117 14.86 -7.76 -12.38
C ALA A 117 14.24 -8.42 -13.61
N GLN A 118 13.07 -9.05 -13.49
CA GLN A 118 12.34 -9.63 -14.62
C GLN A 118 11.86 -8.57 -15.59
N ILE A 119 11.31 -7.45 -15.07
CA ILE A 119 10.91 -6.30 -15.88
C ILE A 119 12.10 -5.76 -16.66
N ALA A 120 13.25 -5.58 -16.00
CA ALA A 120 14.46 -5.10 -16.63
C ALA A 120 14.98 -6.03 -17.73
N ALA A 121 14.89 -7.35 -17.53
CA ALA A 121 15.32 -8.33 -18.54
C ALA A 121 14.44 -8.33 -19.80
N ALA A 122 13.17 -7.95 -19.67
CA ALA A 122 12.21 -7.85 -20.78
C ALA A 122 12.09 -6.42 -21.35
N ALA A 123 12.77 -5.43 -20.75
CA ALA A 123 12.63 -4.03 -21.11
C ALA A 123 13.27 -3.71 -22.46
N GLY A 124 12.64 -2.80 -23.18
CA GLY A 124 13.20 -2.17 -24.39
C GLY A 124 14.22 -1.07 -24.04
N ALA A 125 14.68 -0.37 -25.08
CA ALA A 125 15.58 0.76 -24.91
C ALA A 125 14.89 1.96 -24.26
N ALA A 126 15.66 2.78 -23.53
CA ALA A 126 15.21 4.06 -23.02
C ALA A 126 14.70 4.96 -24.15
N ARG A 127 13.62 5.71 -23.88
CA ARG A 127 12.91 6.52 -24.89
C ARG A 127 12.55 7.91 -24.35
N PRO A 128 12.48 8.93 -25.21
CA PRO A 128 12.06 10.27 -24.80
C PRO A 128 10.65 10.31 -24.23
N LEU A 129 10.45 11.15 -23.21
CA LEU A 129 9.15 11.49 -22.63
C LEU A 129 8.67 12.85 -23.12
N ARG A 130 7.37 12.98 -23.40
CA ARG A 130 6.75 14.24 -23.85
C ARG A 130 6.32 15.11 -22.66
N GLU A 131 5.74 14.49 -21.65
CA GLU A 131 5.24 15.17 -20.46
C GLU A 131 5.87 14.56 -19.19
N PRO A 132 7.17 14.82 -18.93
CA PRO A 132 7.88 14.16 -17.85
C PRO A 132 7.43 14.70 -16.50
N ARG A 133 6.96 13.81 -15.61
CA ARG A 133 6.60 14.10 -14.22
C ARG A 133 6.99 12.94 -13.34
N SER A 134 7.75 13.21 -12.30
CA SER A 134 8.08 12.22 -11.27
C SER A 134 8.80 12.90 -10.10
N PRO A 135 8.49 12.58 -8.85
CA PRO A 135 9.30 12.95 -7.69
C PRO A 135 10.53 12.02 -7.53
N VAL A 136 10.64 10.96 -8.37
CA VAL A 136 11.78 10.04 -8.36
C VAL A 136 12.44 10.08 -9.74
N PHE A 137 13.70 10.50 -9.79
CA PHE A 137 14.44 10.64 -11.03
C PHE A 137 15.96 10.69 -10.79
N ALA A 138 16.73 10.45 -11.85
CA ALA A 138 18.15 10.78 -11.86
C ALA A 138 18.41 11.97 -12.77
N ALA A 139 19.36 12.83 -12.43
CA ALA A 139 19.73 14.00 -13.21
C ALA A 139 21.25 14.23 -13.19
N ARG A 140 21.78 14.81 -14.28
CA ARG A 140 23.11 15.38 -14.25
C ARG A 140 23.09 16.64 -13.37
N ARG A 141 24.13 16.83 -12.58
CA ARG A 141 24.24 17.98 -11.64
C ARG A 141 24.10 19.31 -12.35
N GLU A 142 24.77 19.49 -13.47
CA GLU A 142 24.75 20.72 -14.29
C GLU A 142 23.31 21.16 -14.65
N VAL A 143 22.39 20.20 -14.83
CA VAL A 143 20.98 20.49 -15.10
C VAL A 143 20.33 21.13 -13.87
N LEU A 144 20.49 20.51 -12.68
CA LEU A 144 19.93 21.05 -11.45
C LEU A 144 20.50 22.44 -11.11
N GLU A 145 21.81 22.64 -11.31
CA GLU A 145 22.46 23.93 -11.07
C GLU A 145 21.99 25.05 -12.02
N SER A 146 21.43 24.67 -13.17
CA SER A 146 20.83 25.64 -14.11
C SER A 146 19.41 26.07 -13.75
N LEU A 147 18.78 25.42 -12.77
CA LEU A 147 17.39 25.65 -12.36
C LEU A 147 17.30 26.64 -11.18
N ASP A 148 16.09 27.16 -10.95
CA ASP A 148 15.78 27.93 -9.76
C ASP A 148 15.99 27.06 -8.52
N ARG A 149 16.70 27.60 -7.52
CA ARG A 149 17.03 26.87 -6.29
C ARG A 149 15.81 26.55 -5.44
N ASP A 150 14.74 27.32 -5.55
CA ASP A 150 13.48 27.14 -4.83
C ASP A 150 12.48 26.27 -5.61
N LEU A 151 12.82 25.83 -6.83
CA LEU A 151 11.98 24.95 -7.62
C LEU A 151 11.81 23.61 -6.88
N PRO A 152 10.57 23.15 -6.62
CA PRO A 152 10.31 21.83 -6.05
C PRO A 152 10.88 20.71 -6.92
N LEU A 153 11.54 19.73 -6.30
CA LEU A 153 12.22 18.64 -7.03
C LEU A 153 11.25 17.81 -7.89
N ASP A 154 10.00 17.60 -7.45
CA ASP A 154 8.99 16.90 -8.25
C ASP A 154 8.54 17.66 -9.51
N ARG A 155 8.89 18.96 -9.63
CA ARG A 155 8.67 19.79 -10.83
C ARG A 155 9.86 19.84 -11.78
N VAL A 156 11.00 19.34 -11.35
CA VAL A 156 12.24 19.37 -12.15
C VAL A 156 12.08 18.67 -13.49
N PRO A 157 11.52 17.44 -13.61
CA PRO A 157 11.37 16.80 -14.91
C PRO A 157 10.53 17.62 -15.90
N GLU A 158 9.42 18.21 -15.44
CA GLU A 158 8.55 19.06 -16.24
C GLU A 158 9.28 20.33 -16.72
N GLU A 159 10.03 20.98 -15.84
CA GLU A 159 10.79 22.19 -16.17
C GLU A 159 11.93 21.91 -17.16
N VAL A 160 12.61 20.76 -17.01
CA VAL A 160 13.67 20.31 -17.94
C VAL A 160 13.08 20.06 -19.33
N GLY A 161 11.94 19.37 -19.42
CA GLY A 161 11.22 19.15 -20.67
C GLY A 161 10.74 20.48 -21.30
N ARG A 162 10.24 21.43 -20.51
CA ARG A 162 9.80 22.74 -20.98
C ARG A 162 10.95 23.58 -21.54
N ARG A 163 12.18 23.38 -21.06
CA ARG A 163 13.40 24.01 -21.62
C ARG A 163 13.91 23.32 -22.90
N GLY A 164 13.22 22.29 -23.36
CA GLY A 164 13.62 21.54 -24.58
C GLY A 164 14.80 20.58 -24.36
N LEU A 165 15.16 20.31 -23.11
CA LEU A 165 16.16 19.30 -22.80
C LEU A 165 15.52 17.92 -22.80
N GLU A 166 16.29 16.93 -23.26
CA GLU A 166 15.79 15.56 -23.36
C GLU A 166 15.61 14.93 -21.97
N VAL A 167 14.45 14.31 -21.76
CA VAL A 167 14.13 13.50 -20.58
C VAL A 167 13.83 12.08 -21.08
N LEU A 168 14.59 11.10 -20.61
CA LEU A 168 14.38 9.71 -21.00
C LEU A 168 13.57 8.96 -19.94
N LEU A 169 12.63 8.12 -20.40
CA LEU A 169 12.07 7.03 -19.63
C LEU A 169 12.98 5.82 -19.77
N GLU A 170 13.39 5.24 -18.63
CA GLU A 170 14.20 4.03 -18.56
C GLU A 170 13.31 2.81 -18.20
N PRO A 171 12.87 2.01 -19.21
CA PRO A 171 11.95 0.90 -18.97
C PRO A 171 12.56 -0.22 -18.10
N ALA A 172 13.88 -0.33 -18.05
CA ALA A 172 14.58 -1.30 -17.22
C ALA A 172 14.72 -0.85 -15.76
N SER A 173 14.31 0.38 -15.44
CA SER A 173 14.27 0.90 -14.07
C SER A 173 12.82 0.91 -13.57
N TYR A 174 12.43 -0.13 -12.83
CA TYR A 174 11.09 -0.22 -12.25
C TYR A 174 11.06 0.32 -10.83
N LEU A 175 10.18 1.29 -10.60
CA LEU A 175 9.81 1.84 -9.31
C LEU A 175 8.44 1.28 -8.91
N HIS A 176 8.33 0.71 -7.73
CA HIS A 176 7.02 0.40 -7.16
C HIS A 176 6.52 1.55 -6.31
N ARG A 177 5.33 2.02 -6.61
CA ARG A 177 4.62 2.94 -5.74
C ARG A 177 3.53 2.17 -5.00
N TYR A 178 3.57 2.26 -3.67
CA TYR A 178 2.51 1.74 -2.82
C TYR A 178 1.34 2.73 -2.89
N GLY A 179 0.43 2.48 -3.82
CA GLY A 179 -0.69 3.39 -4.08
C GLY A 179 -1.72 3.44 -2.96
N GLU A 180 -2.66 4.36 -3.11
CA GLU A 180 -3.82 4.46 -2.21
C GLU A 180 -4.68 3.19 -2.30
N MET A 181 -4.43 2.24 -1.41
CA MET A 181 -5.44 1.23 -1.09
C MET A 181 -6.55 1.89 -0.23
N ASP A 182 -6.18 2.91 0.53
CA ASP A 182 -7.10 3.68 1.36
C ASP A 182 -8.11 4.44 0.51
N GLY A 183 -9.37 4.30 0.87
CA GLY A 183 -10.49 4.96 0.20
C GLY A 183 -10.96 4.29 -1.10
N GLN A 184 -10.47 3.10 -1.45
CA GLN A 184 -11.08 2.29 -2.51
C GLN A 184 -12.38 1.63 -2.01
N ALA A 185 -13.35 1.52 -2.91
CA ALA A 185 -14.61 0.86 -2.57
C ALA A 185 -14.41 -0.66 -2.50
N ARG A 186 -14.81 -1.27 -1.39
CA ARG A 186 -14.71 -2.71 -1.14
C ARG A 186 -15.96 -3.43 -1.67
N ALA A 187 -15.98 -3.66 -3.00
CA ALA A 187 -17.09 -4.35 -3.66
C ALA A 187 -17.23 -5.82 -3.17
N ASP A 188 -16.14 -6.43 -2.78
CA ASP A 188 -16.06 -7.77 -2.21
C ASP A 188 -16.81 -7.84 -0.86
N LEU A 189 -16.59 -6.88 0.05
CA LEU A 189 -17.32 -6.77 1.32
C LEU A 189 -18.81 -6.50 1.09
N VAL A 190 -19.13 -5.54 0.21
CA VAL A 190 -20.53 -5.21 -0.13
C VAL A 190 -21.27 -6.43 -0.69
N GLY A 191 -20.58 -7.26 -1.49
CA GLY A 191 -21.13 -8.51 -2.00
C GLY A 191 -21.46 -9.57 -0.91
N LYS A 192 -21.00 -9.38 0.33
CA LYS A 192 -21.29 -10.25 1.48
C LYS A 192 -22.38 -9.70 2.41
N VAL A 193 -22.77 -8.45 2.22
CA VAL A 193 -23.92 -7.88 2.95
C VAL A 193 -25.18 -8.66 2.58
N PRO A 194 -26.03 -9.05 3.56
CA PRO A 194 -27.23 -9.81 3.28
C PRO A 194 -28.16 -9.10 2.28
N PRO A 195 -28.75 -9.83 1.31
CA PRO A 195 -29.72 -9.25 0.40
C PRO A 195 -30.88 -8.57 1.14
N GLY A 196 -31.20 -7.32 0.79
CA GLY A 196 -32.23 -6.56 1.45
C GLY A 196 -31.84 -5.88 2.77
N ALA A 197 -30.56 -5.92 3.15
CA ALA A 197 -30.03 -5.17 4.28
C ALA A 197 -30.34 -3.67 4.10
N ARG A 198 -30.80 -3.04 5.18
CA ARG A 198 -31.21 -1.62 5.19
C ARG A 198 -30.24 -0.73 5.95
N SER A 199 -29.59 -1.26 6.98
CA SER A 199 -28.71 -0.51 7.85
C SER A 199 -27.36 -1.21 7.97
N VAL A 200 -26.27 -0.49 7.67
CA VAL A 200 -24.90 -1.00 7.72
C VAL A 200 -24.00 -0.05 8.48
N LEU A 201 -23.17 -0.60 9.37
CA LEU A 201 -22.06 0.09 10.01
C LEU A 201 -20.77 -0.25 9.25
N ASP A 202 -20.02 0.74 8.83
CA ASP A 202 -18.72 0.60 8.15
C ASP A 202 -17.63 1.11 9.10
N VAL A 203 -16.94 0.20 9.78
CA VAL A 203 -15.85 0.52 10.70
C VAL A 203 -14.56 0.68 9.89
N GLY A 204 -13.88 1.83 10.06
CA GLY A 204 -12.75 2.21 9.19
C GLY A 204 -13.24 2.64 7.82
N CYS A 205 -14.29 3.46 7.76
CA CYS A 205 -14.95 3.81 6.50
C CYS A 205 -14.12 4.73 5.60
N SER A 206 -12.93 5.19 6.05
CA SER A 206 -12.03 6.08 5.32
C SER A 206 -12.82 7.23 4.66
N ARG A 207 -12.69 7.46 3.38
CA ARG A 207 -13.36 8.54 2.62
C ARG A 207 -14.77 8.18 2.12
N GLY A 208 -15.37 7.10 2.63
CA GLY A 208 -16.74 6.68 2.35
C GLY A 208 -16.95 6.07 0.97
N ALA A 209 -15.92 5.49 0.34
CA ALA A 209 -16.08 4.86 -0.97
C ALA A 209 -16.98 3.62 -0.90
N THR A 210 -16.83 2.78 0.11
CA THR A 210 -17.68 1.61 0.37
C THR A 210 -19.12 2.04 0.69
N ALA A 211 -19.30 3.13 1.45
CA ALA A 211 -20.63 3.69 1.73
C ALA A 211 -21.40 4.06 0.45
N ARG A 212 -20.73 4.68 -0.54
CA ARG A 212 -21.35 4.97 -1.84
C ARG A 212 -21.80 3.69 -2.56
N LEU A 213 -21.00 2.64 -2.46
CA LEU A 213 -21.32 1.34 -3.08
C LEU A 213 -22.51 0.65 -2.38
N LEU A 214 -22.53 0.69 -1.04
CA LEU A 214 -23.68 0.21 -0.23
C LEU A 214 -24.97 0.92 -0.60
N ARG A 215 -24.93 2.23 -0.78
CA ARG A 215 -26.07 3.03 -1.27
C ARG A 215 -26.55 2.56 -2.63
N SER A 216 -25.63 2.34 -3.56
CA SER A 216 -25.95 1.84 -4.90
C SER A 216 -26.55 0.42 -4.87
N ALA A 217 -26.20 -0.37 -3.85
CA ALA A 217 -26.76 -1.70 -3.60
C ALA A 217 -28.14 -1.67 -2.87
N GLY A 218 -28.65 -0.47 -2.52
CA GLY A 218 -29.98 -0.29 -1.93
C GLY A 218 -30.01 -0.18 -0.39
N VAL A 219 -28.85 -0.08 0.26
CA VAL A 219 -28.76 0.18 1.70
C VAL A 219 -29.27 1.59 1.97
N SER A 220 -30.29 1.71 2.85
CA SER A 220 -30.94 2.98 3.14
C SER A 220 -30.24 3.79 4.21
N ARG A 221 -29.47 3.13 5.10
CA ARG A 221 -28.72 3.78 6.16
C ARG A 221 -27.30 3.23 6.25
N VAL A 222 -26.31 4.13 6.19
CA VAL A 222 -24.90 3.80 6.36
C VAL A 222 -24.33 4.70 7.46
N VAL A 223 -23.80 4.10 8.52
CA VAL A 223 -23.04 4.76 9.55
C VAL A 223 -21.57 4.43 9.37
N GLY A 224 -20.69 5.42 9.47
CA GLY A 224 -19.24 5.24 9.36
C GLY A 224 -18.55 5.50 10.70
N VAL A 225 -17.49 4.76 10.99
CA VAL A 225 -16.53 5.05 12.06
C VAL A 225 -15.18 5.29 11.42
N GLU A 226 -14.57 6.46 11.63
CA GLU A 226 -13.30 6.83 11.00
C GLU A 226 -12.48 7.76 11.91
N PRO A 227 -11.34 7.31 12.45
CA PRO A 227 -10.57 8.10 13.39
C PRO A 227 -9.82 9.30 12.75
N ASP A 228 -9.52 9.27 11.46
CA ASP A 228 -8.90 10.42 10.81
C ASP A 228 -9.93 11.51 10.52
N PRO A 229 -9.78 12.74 11.08
CA PRO A 229 -10.77 13.80 10.91
C PRO A 229 -10.91 14.29 9.46
N GLY A 230 -9.85 14.20 8.67
CA GLY A 230 -9.85 14.60 7.25
C GLY A 230 -10.69 13.65 6.41
N ASP A 231 -10.45 12.35 6.57
CA ASP A 231 -11.19 11.29 5.89
C ASP A 231 -12.64 11.21 6.36
N ALA A 232 -12.88 11.31 7.67
CA ALA A 232 -14.22 11.38 8.24
C ALA A 232 -15.05 12.54 7.64
N SER A 233 -14.44 13.72 7.46
CA SER A 233 -15.08 14.88 6.81
C SER A 233 -15.49 14.60 5.36
N VAL A 234 -14.72 13.79 4.63
CA VAL A 234 -15.05 13.37 3.26
C VAL A 234 -16.15 12.31 3.28
N ALA A 235 -16.05 11.30 4.17
CA ALA A 235 -17.02 10.24 4.35
C ALA A 235 -18.43 10.75 4.70
N ALA A 236 -18.53 11.86 5.42
CA ALA A 236 -19.80 12.50 5.79
C ALA A 236 -20.66 12.90 4.57
N ARG A 237 -20.11 12.90 3.35
CA ARG A 237 -20.87 13.12 2.11
C ARG A 237 -21.58 11.86 1.59
N ALA A 238 -21.17 10.69 2.10
CA ALA A 238 -21.66 9.39 1.64
C ALA A 238 -22.41 8.61 2.73
N CYS A 239 -22.06 8.84 4.00
CA CYS A 239 -22.70 8.24 5.17
C CYS A 239 -23.81 9.14 5.73
N ASP A 240 -24.79 8.55 6.42
CA ASP A 240 -25.84 9.31 7.15
C ASP A 240 -25.30 9.87 8.46
N LEU A 241 -24.32 9.19 9.04
CA LEU A 241 -23.61 9.58 10.24
C LEU A 241 -22.17 9.10 10.12
N VAL A 242 -21.22 9.93 10.51
CA VAL A 242 -19.82 9.52 10.70
C VAL A 242 -19.42 9.86 12.13
N LEU A 243 -18.86 8.87 12.81
CA LEU A 243 -18.28 8.99 14.15
C LEU A 243 -16.76 9.20 13.98
N PRO A 244 -16.24 10.43 14.19
CA PRO A 244 -14.85 10.77 13.89
C PRO A 244 -13.92 10.38 15.07
N PHE A 245 -13.99 9.12 15.48
CA PHE A 245 -13.24 8.55 16.61
C PHE A 245 -12.79 7.14 16.28
N ALA A 246 -11.79 6.64 17.01
CA ALA A 246 -11.52 5.21 17.05
C ALA A 246 -12.72 4.47 17.64
N LEU A 247 -12.99 3.24 17.21
CA LEU A 247 -14.17 2.46 17.64
C LEU A 247 -14.24 2.33 19.16
N GLU A 248 -13.11 2.21 19.83
CA GLU A 248 -13.00 2.11 21.29
C GLU A 248 -13.47 3.38 22.02
N ALA A 249 -13.42 4.53 21.34
CA ALA A 249 -13.85 5.82 21.88
C ALA A 249 -15.30 6.19 21.53
N VAL A 250 -15.99 5.37 20.74
CA VAL A 250 -17.39 5.57 20.39
C VAL A 250 -18.25 5.35 21.64
N SER A 251 -19.01 6.38 22.04
CA SER A 251 -19.91 6.35 23.19
C SER A 251 -21.36 6.08 22.81
N GLU A 252 -21.70 6.21 21.55
CA GLU A 252 -23.03 5.95 21.01
C GLU A 252 -23.33 4.46 21.03
N GLU A 253 -24.59 4.11 21.32
CA GLU A 253 -25.09 2.74 21.35
C GLU A 253 -26.16 2.56 20.26
N PHE A 254 -26.08 1.44 19.54
CA PHE A 254 -26.96 1.12 18.41
C PHE A 254 -27.60 -0.27 18.58
N PRO A 255 -28.32 -0.57 19.69
CA PRO A 255 -28.77 -1.93 20.00
C PRO A 255 -29.71 -2.49 18.92
N GLY A 256 -29.28 -3.58 18.27
CA GLY A 256 -30.09 -4.29 17.28
C GLY A 256 -30.33 -3.53 15.97
N GLU A 257 -29.49 -2.56 15.62
CA GLU A 257 -29.77 -1.60 14.56
C GLU A 257 -29.21 -2.01 13.18
N PHE A 258 -28.10 -2.77 13.14
CA PHE A 258 -27.40 -3.02 11.89
C PHE A 258 -27.66 -4.44 11.35
N ASP A 259 -28.01 -4.51 10.06
CA ASP A 259 -28.11 -5.77 9.32
C ASP A 259 -26.73 -6.30 8.90
N ALA A 260 -25.75 -5.43 8.79
CA ALA A 260 -24.35 -5.81 8.65
C ALA A 260 -23.40 -4.80 9.31
N ILE A 261 -22.29 -5.30 9.85
CA ILE A 261 -21.18 -4.49 10.34
C ILE A 261 -19.93 -4.92 9.58
N LEU A 262 -19.26 -3.96 8.94
CA LEU A 262 -18.11 -4.19 8.10
C LEU A 262 -16.81 -3.82 8.83
N PHE A 263 -15.79 -4.68 8.73
CA PHE A 263 -14.40 -4.44 9.11
C PHE A 263 -13.52 -4.75 7.91
N GLY A 264 -13.34 -3.78 7.03
CA GLY A 264 -12.53 -3.93 5.81
C GLY A 264 -11.08 -3.57 6.07
N ASP A 265 -10.21 -4.56 6.32
CA ASP A 265 -8.81 -4.37 6.70
C ASP A 265 -8.67 -3.44 7.91
N VAL A 266 -9.37 -3.77 8.99
CA VAL A 266 -9.40 -3.00 10.24
C VAL A 266 -8.90 -3.81 11.42
N LEU A 267 -9.28 -5.10 11.53
CA LEU A 267 -8.98 -5.91 12.72
C LEU A 267 -7.48 -6.06 12.96
N GLU A 268 -6.66 -6.06 11.92
CA GLU A 268 -5.20 -6.11 11.99
C GLU A 268 -4.55 -4.84 12.54
N HIS A 269 -5.27 -3.73 12.52
CA HIS A 269 -4.81 -2.44 13.05
C HIS A 269 -5.21 -2.21 14.51
N LEU A 270 -6.18 -2.99 15.03
CA LEU A 270 -6.72 -2.78 16.37
C LEU A 270 -5.80 -3.35 17.46
N PRO A 271 -5.59 -2.63 18.57
CA PRO A 271 -4.89 -3.16 19.73
C PRO A 271 -5.57 -4.40 20.31
N ASP A 272 -6.91 -4.41 20.35
CA ASP A 272 -7.72 -5.55 20.78
C ASP A 272 -8.92 -5.77 19.83
N PRO A 273 -8.78 -6.61 18.81
CA PRO A 273 -9.88 -6.96 17.90
C PRO A 273 -11.01 -7.73 18.61
N SER A 274 -10.73 -8.39 19.74
CA SER A 274 -11.77 -9.09 20.52
C SER A 274 -12.72 -8.10 21.18
N ASP A 275 -12.19 -7.02 21.76
CA ASP A 275 -13.01 -5.95 22.35
C ASP A 275 -13.88 -5.27 21.28
N ALA A 276 -13.31 -5.00 20.11
CA ALA A 276 -14.05 -4.42 18.99
C ALA A 276 -15.23 -5.29 18.56
N LEU A 277 -15.01 -6.60 18.38
CA LEU A 277 -16.06 -7.55 18.00
C LEU A 277 -17.12 -7.70 19.11
N ALA A 278 -16.71 -7.76 20.38
CA ALA A 278 -17.62 -7.83 21.52
C ALA A 278 -18.49 -6.58 21.63
N ARG A 279 -17.89 -5.39 21.42
CA ARG A 279 -18.57 -4.09 21.46
C ARG A 279 -19.68 -3.99 20.42
N VAL A 280 -19.42 -4.38 19.17
CA VAL A 280 -20.41 -4.25 18.11
C VAL A 280 -21.45 -5.36 18.07
N ARG A 281 -21.24 -6.47 18.80
CA ARG A 281 -22.17 -7.60 18.82
C ARG A 281 -23.61 -7.20 19.20
N PRO A 282 -23.87 -6.40 20.26
CA PRO A 282 -25.22 -5.96 20.59
C PRO A 282 -25.85 -5.02 19.57
N TRP A 283 -25.06 -4.42 18.68
CA TRP A 283 -25.53 -3.50 17.65
C TRP A 283 -26.11 -4.21 16.42
N LEU A 284 -25.83 -5.49 16.26
CA LEU A 284 -26.41 -6.31 15.19
C LEU A 284 -27.90 -6.57 15.40
N SER A 285 -28.68 -6.49 14.34
CA SER A 285 -30.05 -6.99 14.31
C SER A 285 -30.08 -8.51 14.52
N SER A 286 -31.25 -9.08 14.80
CA SER A 286 -31.39 -10.52 15.08
C SER A 286 -30.90 -11.44 13.95
N GLN A 287 -30.81 -10.94 12.74
CA GLN A 287 -30.27 -11.63 11.56
C GLN A 287 -28.99 -10.99 11.03
N GLY A 288 -28.46 -10.01 11.76
CA GLY A 288 -27.29 -9.25 11.35
C GLY A 288 -26.01 -10.09 11.29
N VAL A 289 -25.08 -9.64 10.47
CA VAL A 289 -23.78 -10.30 10.26
C VAL A 289 -22.63 -9.33 10.48
N VAL A 290 -21.48 -9.85 10.90
CA VAL A 290 -20.20 -9.19 10.73
C VAL A 290 -19.56 -9.67 9.44
N VAL A 291 -19.07 -8.76 8.63
CA VAL A 291 -18.23 -9.06 7.45
C VAL A 291 -16.87 -8.42 7.67
N ALA A 292 -15.82 -9.23 7.69
CA ALA A 292 -14.47 -8.74 7.93
C ALA A 292 -13.48 -9.28 6.91
N SER A 293 -12.58 -8.41 6.45
CA SER A 293 -11.40 -8.84 5.73
C SER A 293 -10.15 -8.68 6.58
N VAL A 294 -9.18 -9.58 6.39
CA VAL A 294 -7.85 -9.50 7.03
C VAL A 294 -6.79 -10.15 6.13
N PRO A 295 -5.57 -9.60 6.09
CA PRO A 295 -4.44 -10.21 5.37
C PRO A 295 -4.03 -11.56 5.99
N ASN A 296 -3.61 -12.49 5.13
CA ASN A 296 -3.12 -13.81 5.55
C ASN A 296 -1.61 -13.81 5.80
N LEU A 297 -1.19 -13.86 7.06
CA LEU A 297 0.22 -14.04 7.42
C LEU A 297 0.82 -15.36 6.86
N GLY A 298 -0.03 -16.38 6.67
CA GLY A 298 0.37 -17.69 6.14
C GLY A 298 0.62 -17.72 4.63
N HIS A 299 0.60 -16.58 3.94
CA HIS A 299 0.89 -16.51 2.51
C HIS A 299 2.32 -16.99 2.20
N TRP A 300 2.48 -17.75 1.11
CA TRP A 300 3.75 -18.40 0.75
C TRP A 300 4.94 -17.46 0.73
N SER A 301 4.75 -16.21 0.33
CA SER A 301 5.84 -15.24 0.24
C SER A 301 6.39 -14.89 1.63
N ILE A 302 5.51 -14.70 2.61
CA ILE A 302 5.87 -14.42 3.98
C ILE A 302 6.53 -15.64 4.62
N VAL A 303 5.93 -16.82 4.42
CA VAL A 303 6.49 -18.10 4.93
C VAL A 303 7.89 -18.35 4.37
N SER A 304 8.11 -18.10 3.07
CA SER A 304 9.45 -18.22 2.46
C SER A 304 10.47 -17.31 3.13
N GLU A 305 10.13 -16.05 3.36
CA GLU A 305 11.05 -15.10 3.99
C GLU A 305 11.31 -15.41 5.47
N LEU A 306 10.30 -15.90 6.20
CA LEU A 306 10.46 -16.37 7.56
C LEU A 306 11.45 -17.55 7.64
N LEU A 307 11.41 -18.48 6.69
CA LEU A 307 12.39 -19.58 6.59
C LEU A 307 13.81 -19.08 6.30
N GLU A 308 13.95 -17.92 5.68
CA GLU A 308 15.21 -17.22 5.44
C GLU A 308 15.63 -16.30 6.60
N GLY A 309 14.85 -16.29 7.70
CA GLY A 309 15.09 -15.45 8.87
C GLY A 309 14.72 -13.98 8.66
N ARG A 310 13.82 -13.67 7.73
CA ARG A 310 13.39 -12.31 7.39
C ARG A 310 11.93 -12.08 7.77
N PHE A 311 11.65 -10.87 8.27
CA PHE A 311 10.32 -10.35 8.53
C PHE A 311 10.36 -8.84 8.28
N ASP A 312 10.18 -8.45 7.02
CA ASP A 312 10.38 -7.08 6.59
C ASP A 312 9.04 -6.37 6.39
N TYR A 313 8.78 -5.37 7.25
CA TYR A 313 7.63 -4.49 7.06
C TYR A 313 7.78 -3.65 5.80
N ILE A 314 6.66 -3.42 5.14
CA ILE A 314 6.52 -2.56 3.95
C ILE A 314 5.37 -1.57 4.16
N PRO A 315 5.26 -0.48 3.37
CA PRO A 315 4.18 0.51 3.57
C PRO A 315 2.78 -0.08 3.49
N TYR A 316 2.50 -0.94 2.53
CA TYR A 316 1.20 -1.56 2.30
C TYR A 316 1.39 -3.01 1.88
N SER A 317 0.56 -3.90 2.30
CA SER A 317 0.42 -5.32 1.99
C SER A 317 0.30 -6.13 3.29
N ILE A 318 0.46 -7.45 3.23
CA ILE A 318 0.34 -8.37 4.37
C ILE A 318 1.18 -7.91 5.58
N LEU A 319 2.42 -7.47 5.35
CA LEU A 319 3.31 -6.93 6.38
C LEU A 319 3.33 -5.39 6.35
N SER A 320 2.17 -4.75 6.28
CA SER A 320 2.12 -3.30 6.44
C SER A 320 2.68 -2.88 7.81
N GLY A 321 3.38 -1.75 7.83
CA GLY A 321 3.93 -1.21 9.09
C GLY A 321 2.89 -0.83 10.12
N THR A 322 1.64 -0.68 9.72
CA THR A 322 0.48 -0.37 10.58
C THR A 322 -0.20 -1.61 11.12
N HIS A 323 0.09 -2.80 10.58
CA HIS A 323 -0.47 -4.05 11.07
C HIS A 323 0.21 -4.46 12.39
N ILE A 324 -0.56 -4.52 13.45
CA ILE A 324 -0.12 -4.93 14.79
C ILE A 324 -0.71 -6.28 15.21
N ARG A 325 -1.66 -6.80 14.44
CA ARG A 325 -2.21 -8.15 14.58
C ARG A 325 -2.07 -8.90 13.25
N PHE A 326 -1.88 -10.20 13.34
CA PHE A 326 -1.67 -11.04 12.17
C PHE A 326 -2.56 -12.26 12.24
N PHE A 327 -3.16 -12.61 11.11
CA PHE A 327 -4.16 -13.67 11.05
C PHE A 327 -3.76 -14.78 10.07
N THR A 328 -4.18 -15.98 10.41
CA THR A 328 -4.36 -17.11 9.51
C THR A 328 -5.85 -17.47 9.53
N ARG A 329 -6.31 -18.37 8.67
CA ARG A 329 -7.70 -18.84 8.69
C ARG A 329 -8.10 -19.35 10.07
N ALA A 330 -7.24 -20.17 10.70
CA ALA A 330 -7.52 -20.75 12.01
C ALA A 330 -7.66 -19.66 13.08
N THR A 331 -6.68 -18.76 13.20
CA THR A 331 -6.69 -17.73 14.23
C THR A 331 -7.78 -16.68 14.04
N LEU A 332 -8.20 -16.41 12.78
CA LEU A 332 -9.37 -15.58 12.49
C LEU A 332 -10.67 -16.27 12.96
N THR A 333 -10.80 -17.57 12.68
CA THR A 333 -11.95 -18.36 13.16
C THR A 333 -12.00 -18.38 14.69
N ASP A 334 -10.88 -18.68 15.34
CA ASP A 334 -10.77 -18.71 16.81
C ASP A 334 -11.17 -17.36 17.44
N LEU A 335 -10.75 -16.22 16.82
CA LEU A 335 -11.12 -14.88 17.27
C LEU A 335 -12.64 -14.69 17.25
N PHE A 336 -13.30 -14.99 16.13
CA PHE A 336 -14.76 -14.86 16.03
C PHE A 336 -15.47 -15.76 17.03
N GLU A 337 -15.05 -17.01 17.15
CA GLU A 337 -15.66 -17.96 18.08
C GLU A 337 -15.51 -17.56 19.54
N ALA A 338 -14.33 -17.06 19.92
CA ALA A 338 -14.08 -16.55 21.26
C ALA A 338 -14.95 -15.33 21.61
N CYS A 339 -15.31 -14.52 20.60
CA CYS A 339 -16.20 -13.36 20.77
C CYS A 339 -17.71 -13.70 20.67
N GLY A 340 -18.08 -14.98 20.65
CA GLY A 340 -19.47 -15.43 20.62
C GLY A 340 -20.11 -15.34 19.24
N TYR A 341 -19.32 -15.43 18.19
CA TYR A 341 -19.82 -15.54 16.81
C TYR A 341 -19.67 -16.98 16.29
N ARG A 342 -20.44 -17.29 15.26
CA ARG A 342 -20.26 -18.47 14.42
C ARG A 342 -19.85 -17.98 13.04
N VAL A 343 -18.72 -18.46 12.54
CA VAL A 343 -18.26 -18.19 11.16
C VAL A 343 -19.14 -18.96 10.19
N GLU A 344 -19.82 -18.26 9.30
CA GLU A 344 -20.69 -18.84 8.25
C GLU A 344 -19.89 -19.20 7.00
N SER A 345 -18.96 -18.34 6.61
CA SER A 345 -18.06 -18.56 5.46
C SER A 345 -16.76 -17.77 5.60
N ILE A 346 -15.71 -18.29 4.96
CA ILE A 346 -14.46 -17.56 4.72
C ILE A 346 -14.11 -17.72 3.25
N ASP A 347 -14.30 -16.66 2.48
CA ASP A 347 -13.84 -16.59 1.10
C ASP A 347 -12.37 -16.16 1.07
N VAL A 348 -11.72 -16.32 -0.07
CA VAL A 348 -10.29 -16.05 -0.22
C VAL A 348 -10.02 -15.14 -1.41
N VAL A 349 -9.05 -14.24 -1.24
CA VAL A 349 -8.49 -13.43 -2.31
C VAL A 349 -7.12 -13.98 -2.67
N THR A 350 -6.88 -14.18 -3.96
CA THR A 350 -5.60 -14.62 -4.50
C THR A 350 -5.20 -13.74 -5.67
N PHE A 351 -3.89 -13.60 -5.90
CA PHE A 351 -3.35 -12.89 -7.05
C PHE A 351 -2.40 -13.80 -7.84
N PRO A 352 -2.18 -13.51 -9.13
CA PRO A 352 -1.20 -14.25 -9.93
C PRO A 352 0.18 -14.23 -9.29
N THR A 353 0.84 -15.37 -9.29
CA THR A 353 2.19 -15.55 -8.74
C THR A 353 3.22 -15.54 -9.85
N SER A 354 4.38 -14.92 -9.63
CA SER A 354 5.49 -14.97 -10.59
C SER A 354 5.99 -16.40 -10.83
N PRO A 355 6.62 -16.71 -11.97
CA PRO A 355 7.18 -18.03 -12.23
C PRO A 355 8.15 -18.51 -11.13
N ALA A 356 9.00 -17.62 -10.61
CA ALA A 356 9.91 -17.93 -9.52
C ALA A 356 9.16 -18.17 -8.20
N GLY A 357 8.12 -17.37 -7.92
CA GLY A 357 7.23 -17.57 -6.79
C GLY A 357 6.48 -18.89 -6.84
N ALA A 358 6.00 -19.30 -8.01
CA ALA A 358 5.33 -20.59 -8.20
C ALA A 358 6.23 -21.79 -7.81
N LEU A 359 7.52 -21.73 -8.14
CA LEU A 359 8.49 -22.74 -7.74
C LEU A 359 8.70 -22.79 -6.22
N ARG A 360 8.72 -21.64 -5.54
CA ARG A 360 8.82 -21.55 -4.07
C ARG A 360 7.57 -22.11 -3.41
N LEU A 361 6.41 -21.70 -3.89
CA LEU A 361 5.11 -22.19 -3.43
C LEU A 361 5.00 -23.71 -3.53
N GLU A 362 5.41 -24.29 -4.66
CA GLU A 362 5.40 -25.74 -4.85
C GLU A 362 6.31 -26.45 -3.84
N LYS A 363 7.48 -25.90 -3.53
CA LYS A 363 8.36 -26.45 -2.50
C LYS A 363 7.71 -26.41 -1.12
N LEU A 364 7.06 -25.31 -0.76
CA LEU A 364 6.36 -25.17 0.52
C LEU A 364 5.20 -26.15 0.65
N ARG A 365 4.42 -26.37 -0.41
CA ARG A 365 3.31 -27.32 -0.44
C ARG A 365 3.74 -28.76 -0.15
N ARG A 366 5.01 -29.10 -0.38
CA ARG A 366 5.56 -30.44 -0.11
C ARG A 366 5.99 -30.62 1.35
N LEU A 367 6.01 -29.56 2.14
CA LEU A 367 6.36 -29.67 3.55
C LEU A 367 5.23 -30.34 4.34
N PRO A 368 5.55 -31.25 5.29
CA PRO A 368 4.54 -31.83 6.16
C PRO A 368 3.78 -30.74 6.93
N GLY A 369 2.45 -30.80 6.91
CA GLY A 369 1.61 -29.81 7.59
C GLY A 369 1.47 -28.46 6.88
N ALA A 370 1.90 -28.35 5.63
CA ALA A 370 1.72 -27.13 4.86
C ALA A 370 0.23 -26.76 4.75
N SER A 371 -0.08 -25.49 4.98
CA SER A 371 -1.45 -24.98 4.87
C SER A 371 -1.97 -25.04 3.45
N ALA A 372 -3.26 -25.30 3.29
CA ALA A 372 -3.96 -25.15 2.01
C ALA A 372 -4.06 -23.68 1.56
N ASP A 373 -3.90 -22.73 2.49
CA ASP A 373 -4.07 -21.29 2.26
C ASP A 373 -2.78 -20.58 1.86
N LEU A 374 -1.72 -21.29 1.45
CA LEU A 374 -0.44 -20.67 1.07
C LEU A 374 -0.55 -19.64 -0.07
N GLU A 375 -1.54 -19.74 -0.96
CA GLU A 375 -1.77 -18.77 -2.04
C GLU A 375 -2.74 -17.67 -1.68
N VAL A 376 -3.37 -17.77 -0.52
CA VAL A 376 -4.36 -16.80 -0.07
C VAL A 376 -3.66 -15.58 0.46
N VAL A 377 -3.98 -14.41 -0.11
CA VAL A 377 -3.45 -13.12 0.32
C VAL A 377 -4.31 -12.52 1.43
N GLU A 378 -5.63 -12.68 1.32
CA GLU A 378 -6.61 -12.08 2.23
C GLU A 378 -7.77 -13.04 2.46
N PHE A 379 -8.28 -13.07 3.68
CA PHE A 379 -9.50 -13.76 4.05
C PHE A 379 -10.66 -12.77 4.14
N LEU A 380 -11.83 -13.19 3.66
CA LEU A 380 -13.08 -12.46 3.74
C LEU A 380 -14.10 -13.30 4.50
N ALA A 381 -14.29 -13.01 5.78
CA ALA A 381 -15.14 -13.78 6.69
C ALA A 381 -16.53 -13.16 6.83
N VAL A 382 -17.54 -14.01 6.89
CA VAL A 382 -18.90 -13.66 7.32
C VAL A 382 -19.22 -14.45 8.58
N ALA A 383 -19.63 -13.74 9.64
CA ALA A 383 -19.92 -14.34 10.93
C ALA A 383 -21.24 -13.79 11.51
N LYS A 384 -21.96 -14.66 12.23
CA LYS A 384 -23.20 -14.32 12.94
C LYS A 384 -23.03 -14.49 14.45
N PRO A 385 -23.68 -13.65 15.27
CA PRO A 385 -23.78 -13.94 16.69
C PRO A 385 -24.31 -15.34 16.93
N ARG A 386 -23.71 -16.07 17.87
CA ARG A 386 -24.30 -17.32 18.38
C ARG A 386 -25.57 -16.96 19.15
N SER A 387 -26.66 -17.66 18.93
CA SER A 387 -27.83 -17.61 19.80
C SER A 387 -27.36 -18.06 21.18
N ASP A 388 -27.67 -17.30 22.20
CA ASP A 388 -27.54 -17.78 23.57
C ASP A 388 -28.54 -18.97 23.70
N GLU A 389 -28.04 -20.21 23.72
CA GLU A 389 -28.85 -21.38 24.07
C GLU A 389 -29.14 -21.41 25.56
#